data_3d8e22912b4bf6f799bfa19ddd19d3dc
#
_entry.id   3d8e22912b4bf6f799bfa19ddd19d3dc
#
_cell.length_a   1.000
_cell.length_b   1.000
_cell.length_c   1.000
_cell.angle_alpha   90.00
_cell.angle_beta   90.00
_cell.angle_gamma   90.00
#
_symmetry.space_group_name_H-M   'P 1'
#
loop_
_entity.id
_entity.type
_entity.pdbx_description
1 polymer ?
#
loop_
_entity_poly.entity_id
_entity_poly.type
_entity_poly.pdbx_seq_one_letter_code
_entity_poly.pdbx_strand_id
1 'polypeptide(L)'
;MSSLRQTFCLSLLLCFLFPAGIRAQFSQNDSLIESTAYNNAVSLYHAYLKPEPGLFRGKRYREYSYQLAEGHPFFGDGKMHKGSVLYDSVLYQDLMLWYDMVKDQLVMTSPYGAYKIYLIGNQVDSFTIGDHIFIHQKDSLNPSAPRRGFYEQLYKGQISVLKKNKKVIHEDLQLSGVRQFIDSSLSYYIKKGDTYYSIGNKRSLSHALKDRSKDLNKFLRQNKLKVRKDLENTLIKVAAWYDGLNH
;
A
#
# COMPACT_ATOMS: atom_id res chain seq x y z
N MET A 1 -53.85 -65.18 47.20
CA MET A 1 -53.88 -63.90 47.82
C MET A 1 -52.45 -63.39 47.77
N SER A 2 -52.01 -62.95 46.67
CA SER A 2 -50.63 -62.71 46.30
C SER A 2 -50.51 -61.34 45.75
N SER A 3 -49.70 -60.56 46.41
CA SER A 3 -49.35 -59.20 46.06
C SER A 3 -48.39 -59.14 44.89
N LEU A 4 -48.85 -58.62 43.81
CA LEU A 4 -48.05 -58.28 42.66
C LEU A 4 -47.26 -57.04 42.98
N ARG A 5 -46.00 -57.15 43.38
CA ARG A 5 -45.10 -56.01 43.40
C ARG A 5 -44.46 -55.92 42.05
N GLN A 6 -44.96 -55.09 41.23
CA GLN A 6 -44.28 -54.63 40.02
C GLN A 6 -43.10 -53.79 40.42
N THR A 7 -41.95 -54.37 40.24
CA THR A 7 -40.69 -53.64 40.22
C THR A 7 -40.68 -52.78 39.00
N PHE A 8 -41.00 -51.51 39.15
CA PHE A 8 -40.76 -50.49 38.16
C PHE A 8 -39.27 -50.30 38.03
N CYS A 9 -38.66 -51.02 37.10
CA CYS A 9 -37.32 -50.75 36.68
C CYS A 9 -37.34 -49.40 35.97
N LEU A 10 -37.08 -48.38 36.75
CA LEU A 10 -36.81 -47.04 36.23
C LEU A 10 -35.42 -47.12 35.58
N SER A 11 -35.38 -47.49 34.31
CA SER A 11 -34.24 -47.31 33.48
C SER A 11 -34.06 -45.80 33.29
N LEU A 12 -33.30 -45.23 34.22
CA LEU A 12 -32.82 -43.88 34.10
C LEU A 12 -31.83 -43.87 32.94
N LEU A 13 -32.37 -43.65 31.73
CA LEU A 13 -31.59 -43.40 30.54
C LEU A 13 -30.95 -42.04 30.76
N LEU A 14 -29.75 -42.08 31.32
CA LEU A 14 -28.90 -40.92 31.48
C LEU A 14 -28.49 -40.46 30.08
N CYS A 15 -29.32 -39.66 29.43
CA CYS A 15 -28.93 -38.90 28.25
C CYS A 15 -27.81 -37.98 28.68
N PHE A 16 -26.57 -38.43 28.48
CA PHE A 16 -25.42 -37.55 28.43
C PHE A 16 -25.67 -36.56 27.28
N LEU A 17 -26.31 -35.46 27.59
CA LEU A 17 -26.26 -34.25 26.77
C LEU A 17 -24.81 -33.78 26.74
N PHE A 18 -24.07 -34.31 25.80
CA PHE A 18 -22.86 -33.65 25.40
C PHE A 18 -23.27 -32.25 24.93
N PRO A 19 -22.79 -31.19 25.55
CA PRO A 19 -22.93 -29.89 24.95
C PRO A 19 -22.06 -29.96 23.69
N ALA A 20 -22.71 -30.21 22.55
CA ALA A 20 -22.09 -29.92 21.26
C ALA A 20 -21.73 -28.44 21.32
N GLY A 21 -20.49 -28.16 21.68
CA GLY A 21 -19.96 -26.82 21.61
C GLY A 21 -20.11 -26.37 20.17
N ILE A 22 -21.12 -25.57 19.93
CA ILE A 22 -21.25 -24.83 18.67
C ILE A 22 -20.02 -23.92 18.64
N ARG A 23 -18.94 -24.42 18.07
CA ARG A 23 -17.85 -23.57 17.66
C ARG A 23 -18.42 -22.74 16.50
N ALA A 24 -18.81 -21.54 16.82
CA ALA A 24 -19.00 -20.52 15.79
C ALA A 24 -17.66 -20.43 15.04
N GLN A 25 -17.58 -21.08 13.89
CA GLN A 25 -16.48 -20.88 12.97
C GLN A 25 -16.66 -19.44 12.47
N PHE A 26 -15.96 -18.52 13.10
CA PHE A 26 -15.73 -17.21 12.53
C PHE A 26 -14.90 -17.46 11.26
N SER A 27 -15.63 -17.55 10.15
CA SER A 27 -15.01 -17.70 8.84
C SER A 27 -14.22 -16.42 8.54
N GLN A 28 -12.96 -16.55 8.21
CA GLN A 28 -12.16 -15.42 7.70
C GLN A 28 -12.83 -14.75 6.47
N ASN A 29 -13.71 -15.46 5.79
CA ASN A 29 -14.50 -14.92 4.69
C ASN A 29 -15.55 -13.89 5.16
N ASP A 30 -16.10 -14.02 6.37
CA ASP A 30 -17.13 -13.08 6.85
C ASP A 30 -16.56 -11.69 7.04
N SER A 31 -15.32 -11.56 7.53
CA SER A 31 -14.66 -10.27 7.69
C SER A 31 -14.31 -9.61 6.35
N LEU A 32 -14.01 -10.39 5.32
CA LEU A 32 -13.76 -9.89 3.97
C LEU A 32 -15.08 -9.44 3.29
N ILE A 33 -16.15 -10.21 3.49
CA ILE A 33 -17.49 -9.87 2.96
C ILE A 33 -18.01 -8.61 3.66
N GLU A 34 -17.89 -8.54 4.98
CA GLU A 34 -18.31 -7.38 5.77
C GLU A 34 -17.52 -6.12 5.39
N SER A 35 -16.19 -6.21 5.24
CA SER A 35 -15.37 -5.10 4.80
C SER A 35 -15.69 -4.67 3.37
N THR A 36 -15.99 -5.61 2.47
CA THR A 36 -16.39 -5.32 1.09
C THR A 36 -17.77 -4.68 1.04
N ALA A 37 -18.74 -5.21 1.82
CA ALA A 37 -20.08 -4.65 1.90
C ALA A 37 -20.08 -3.24 2.50
N TYR A 38 -19.30 -3.02 3.56
CA TYR A 38 -19.09 -1.71 4.15
C TYR A 38 -18.48 -0.71 3.14
N ASN A 39 -17.40 -1.11 2.46
CA ASN A 39 -16.75 -0.26 1.46
C ASN A 39 -17.69 0.05 0.27
N ASN A 40 -18.51 -0.91 -0.15
CA ASN A 40 -19.52 -0.70 -1.19
C ASN A 40 -20.65 0.24 -0.72
N ALA A 41 -21.12 0.10 0.52
CA ALA A 41 -22.11 1.00 1.10
C ALA A 41 -21.58 2.43 1.23
N VAL A 42 -20.33 2.58 1.69
CA VAL A 42 -19.63 3.86 1.79
C VAL A 42 -19.44 4.48 0.40
N SER A 43 -19.04 3.70 -0.60
CA SER A 43 -18.86 4.21 -1.96
C SER A 43 -20.19 4.61 -2.61
N LEU A 44 -21.27 3.87 -2.38
CA LEU A 44 -22.62 4.24 -2.82
C LEU A 44 -23.10 5.53 -2.12
N TYR A 45 -22.88 5.63 -0.81
CA TYR A 45 -23.20 6.85 -0.05
C TYR A 45 -22.47 8.07 -0.64
N HIS A 46 -21.18 7.96 -0.93
CA HIS A 46 -20.39 9.04 -1.55
C HIS A 46 -20.78 9.30 -3.01
N ALA A 47 -21.29 8.32 -3.75
CA ALA A 47 -21.78 8.50 -5.10
C ALA A 47 -23.13 9.29 -5.14
N TYR A 48 -23.96 9.12 -4.12
CA TYR A 48 -25.25 9.82 -4.01
C TYR A 48 -25.16 11.19 -3.32
N LEU A 49 -24.29 11.32 -2.34
CA LEU A 49 -23.99 12.62 -1.74
C LEU A 49 -22.95 13.31 -2.60
N LYS A 50 -23.31 14.49 -3.12
CA LYS A 50 -22.37 15.38 -3.83
C LYS A 50 -21.01 15.40 -3.14
N PRO A 51 -19.90 15.59 -3.88
CA PRO A 51 -18.54 15.39 -3.39
C PRO A 51 -18.34 15.97 -1.99
N GLU A 52 -17.95 15.12 -1.06
CA GLU A 52 -17.83 15.50 0.35
C GLU A 52 -16.86 16.68 0.53
N PRO A 53 -17.23 17.67 1.33
CA PRO A 53 -16.38 18.84 1.58
C PRO A 53 -14.98 18.48 2.06
N GLY A 54 -14.82 17.28 2.68
CA GLY A 54 -13.53 16.79 3.22
C GLY A 54 -12.46 16.64 2.16
N LEU A 55 -12.72 15.89 1.10
CA LEU A 55 -11.75 15.62 0.02
C LEU A 55 -11.33 16.92 -0.70
N PHE A 56 -12.22 17.88 -0.81
CA PHE A 56 -11.98 19.12 -1.54
C PHE A 56 -11.45 20.29 -0.68
N ARG A 57 -11.12 20.03 0.59
CA ARG A 57 -10.43 20.99 1.47
C ARG A 57 -8.95 21.19 1.11
N GLY A 58 -8.46 20.49 0.10
CA GLY A 58 -7.13 20.68 -0.45
C GLY A 58 -6.89 22.11 -0.92
N LYS A 59 -5.63 22.48 -1.05
CA LYS A 59 -5.25 23.80 -1.53
C LYS A 59 -5.13 23.79 -3.04
N ARG A 60 -5.35 24.95 -3.68
CA ARG A 60 -5.16 25.10 -5.12
C ARG A 60 -3.75 24.70 -5.51
N TYR A 61 -3.64 23.77 -6.45
CA TYR A 61 -2.37 23.37 -7.01
C TYR A 61 -1.85 24.45 -7.94
N ARG A 62 -0.62 24.90 -7.70
CA ARG A 62 0.09 25.83 -8.60
C ARG A 62 0.94 25.02 -9.54
N GLU A 63 0.64 25.11 -10.82
CA GLU A 63 1.46 24.51 -11.87
C GLU A 63 2.83 25.19 -11.91
N TYR A 64 3.77 24.55 -12.58
CA TYR A 64 5.08 25.14 -12.81
C TYR A 64 4.94 26.27 -13.81
N SER A 65 5.53 27.43 -13.50
CA SER A 65 5.45 28.64 -14.32
C SER A 65 6.37 28.64 -15.53
N TYR A 66 7.15 27.57 -15.71
CA TYR A 66 8.15 27.42 -16.75
C TYR A 66 7.99 26.06 -17.43
N GLN A 67 8.47 25.99 -18.66
CA GLN A 67 8.57 24.72 -19.37
C GLN A 67 9.91 24.06 -19.06
N LEU A 68 9.84 22.79 -18.67
CA LEU A 68 11.03 21.96 -18.51
C LEU A 68 11.59 21.62 -19.88
N ALA A 69 12.89 21.79 -20.04
CA ALA A 69 13.57 21.41 -21.27
C ALA A 69 13.57 19.90 -21.49
N GLU A 70 13.51 19.13 -20.37
CA GLU A 70 13.50 17.67 -20.42
C GLU A 70 12.75 17.09 -19.19
N GLY A 71 11.90 16.10 -19.47
CA GLY A 71 11.14 15.38 -18.44
C GLY A 71 9.88 16.14 -17.98
N HIS A 72 9.24 15.60 -16.95
CA HIS A 72 8.07 16.18 -16.28
C HIS A 72 8.05 15.78 -14.80
N PRO A 73 7.40 16.58 -13.92
CA PRO A 73 7.43 16.35 -12.47
C PRO A 73 6.54 15.19 -12.01
N PHE A 74 5.60 14.74 -12.85
CA PHE A 74 4.56 13.80 -12.46
C PHE A 74 5.00 12.34 -12.58
N PHE A 75 4.26 11.46 -11.91
CA PHE A 75 4.38 10.01 -12.07
C PHE A 75 3.88 9.56 -13.46
N GLY A 76 4.44 8.47 -13.98
CA GLY A 76 4.04 7.86 -15.25
C GLY A 76 4.35 8.75 -16.45
N ASP A 77 3.37 8.92 -17.31
CA ASP A 77 3.45 9.66 -18.59
C ASP A 77 3.13 11.17 -18.48
N GLY A 78 2.96 11.67 -17.27
CA GLY A 78 2.62 13.07 -17.04
C GLY A 78 1.15 13.42 -17.20
N LYS A 79 0.28 12.46 -17.46
CA LYS A 79 -1.18 12.66 -17.57
C LYS A 79 -1.88 12.28 -16.27
N MET A 80 -3.13 12.75 -16.13
CA MET A 80 -4.00 12.28 -15.06
C MET A 80 -4.51 10.87 -15.39
N HIS A 81 -4.49 10.00 -14.41
CA HIS A 81 -4.99 8.64 -14.51
C HIS A 81 -6.07 8.37 -13.48
N LYS A 82 -6.96 7.43 -13.81
CA LYS A 82 -7.93 6.93 -12.83
C LYS A 82 -7.21 6.27 -11.66
N GLY A 83 -7.73 6.52 -10.47
CA GLY A 83 -7.22 5.95 -9.24
C GLY A 83 -8.20 6.07 -8.09
N SER A 84 -7.74 5.68 -6.93
CA SER A 84 -8.46 5.81 -5.67
C SER A 84 -7.56 6.46 -4.61
N VAL A 85 -8.16 7.03 -3.59
CA VAL A 85 -7.43 7.57 -2.44
C VAL A 85 -8.14 7.18 -1.14
N LEU A 86 -7.37 6.69 -0.18
CA LEU A 86 -7.78 6.54 1.21
C LEU A 86 -7.41 7.85 1.93
N TYR A 87 -8.41 8.68 2.23
CA TYR A 87 -8.27 10.02 2.76
C TYR A 87 -9.12 10.19 4.01
N ASP A 88 -8.50 10.54 5.14
CA ASP A 88 -9.17 10.57 6.46
C ASP A 88 -9.96 9.28 6.76
N SER A 89 -9.36 8.12 6.47
CA SER A 89 -9.99 6.78 6.63
C SER A 89 -11.19 6.51 5.72
N VAL A 90 -11.48 7.38 4.75
CA VAL A 90 -12.54 7.20 3.75
C VAL A 90 -11.92 6.88 2.39
N LEU A 91 -12.40 5.81 1.76
CA LEU A 91 -11.97 5.41 0.43
C LEU A 91 -12.79 6.12 -0.65
N TYR A 92 -12.12 6.91 -1.47
CA TYR A 92 -12.69 7.56 -2.65
C TYR A 92 -12.16 6.86 -3.91
N GLN A 93 -13.06 6.51 -4.81
CA GLN A 93 -12.74 5.77 -6.04
C GLN A 93 -13.03 6.61 -7.29
N ASP A 94 -12.57 6.13 -8.46
CA ASP A 94 -12.80 6.75 -9.76
C ASP A 94 -12.37 8.22 -9.86
N LEU A 95 -11.33 8.58 -9.13
CA LEU A 95 -10.76 9.92 -9.18
C LEU A 95 -9.73 10.04 -10.31
N MET A 96 -9.71 11.20 -10.97
CA MET A 96 -8.60 11.55 -11.87
C MET A 96 -7.48 12.18 -11.08
N LEU A 97 -6.35 11.49 -11.00
CA LEU A 97 -5.25 11.80 -10.11
C LEU A 97 -3.95 12.08 -10.87
N TRP A 98 -3.16 13.02 -10.36
CA TRP A 98 -1.75 13.21 -10.64
C TRP A 98 -0.94 13.04 -9.36
N TYR A 99 0.21 12.43 -9.44
CA TYR A 99 1.20 12.47 -8.38
C TYR A 99 2.38 13.32 -8.82
N ASP A 100 2.52 14.51 -8.24
CA ASP A 100 3.70 15.37 -8.40
C ASP A 100 4.83 14.84 -7.52
N MET A 101 5.84 14.25 -8.15
CA MET A 101 6.97 13.59 -7.47
C MET A 101 8.07 14.58 -7.05
N VAL A 102 8.04 15.82 -7.56
CA VAL A 102 8.94 16.90 -7.13
C VAL A 102 8.44 17.51 -5.82
N LYS A 103 7.14 17.85 -5.77
CA LYS A 103 6.49 18.43 -4.59
C LYS A 103 6.02 17.37 -3.58
N ASP A 104 6.06 16.08 -3.95
CA ASP A 104 5.49 14.96 -3.20
C ASP A 104 4.00 15.19 -2.85
N GLN A 105 3.21 15.59 -3.84
CA GLN A 105 1.82 15.98 -3.69
C GLN A 105 0.88 15.18 -4.59
N LEU A 106 -0.21 14.66 -4.02
CA LEU A 106 -1.29 14.07 -4.78
C LEU A 106 -2.26 15.15 -5.22
N VAL A 107 -2.49 15.25 -6.52
CA VAL A 107 -3.26 16.30 -7.17
C VAL A 107 -4.48 15.71 -7.87
N MET A 108 -5.60 16.38 -7.78
CA MET A 108 -6.84 16.02 -8.47
C MET A 108 -7.54 17.26 -9.05
N THR A 109 -8.50 17.03 -9.92
CA THR A 109 -9.36 18.09 -10.42
C THR A 109 -10.40 18.46 -9.37
N SER A 110 -10.71 19.76 -9.21
CA SER A 110 -11.79 20.21 -8.34
C SER A 110 -13.15 19.67 -8.83
N PRO A 111 -14.20 19.59 -7.99
CA PRO A 111 -15.50 19.03 -8.35
C PRO A 111 -16.13 19.67 -9.58
N TYR A 112 -15.87 20.95 -9.77
CA TYR A 112 -16.42 21.72 -10.88
C TYR A 112 -15.48 21.80 -12.09
N GLY A 113 -14.35 21.07 -12.08
CA GLY A 113 -13.39 21.06 -13.18
C GLY A 113 -12.61 22.36 -13.39
N ALA A 114 -12.88 23.41 -12.61
CA ALA A 114 -12.36 24.75 -12.84
C ALA A 114 -10.86 24.91 -12.54
N TYR A 115 -10.33 24.10 -11.63
CA TYR A 115 -8.92 24.15 -11.20
C TYR A 115 -8.47 22.83 -10.58
N LYS A 116 -7.18 22.67 -10.43
CA LYS A 116 -6.57 21.52 -9.73
C LYS A 116 -6.32 21.87 -8.27
N ILE A 117 -6.48 20.88 -7.41
CA ILE A 117 -6.17 20.93 -5.99
C ILE A 117 -5.18 19.84 -5.63
N TYR A 118 -4.31 20.09 -4.68
CA TYR A 118 -3.54 19.02 -4.04
C TYR A 118 -4.15 18.66 -2.70
N LEU A 119 -4.19 17.36 -2.41
CA LEU A 119 -4.72 16.84 -1.17
C LEU A 119 -3.77 17.12 0.00
N ILE A 120 -4.33 17.27 1.21
CA ILE A 120 -3.52 17.47 2.41
C ILE A 120 -2.79 16.15 2.71
N GLY A 121 -1.48 16.12 2.50
CA GLY A 121 -0.68 14.89 2.53
C GLY A 121 -0.83 14.09 3.83
N ASN A 122 -0.99 14.73 4.99
CA ASN A 122 -1.18 14.04 6.28
C ASN A 122 -2.50 13.26 6.37
N GLN A 123 -3.49 13.63 5.59
CA GLN A 123 -4.80 12.98 5.53
C GLN A 123 -4.86 11.87 4.47
N VAL A 124 -3.87 11.80 3.57
CA VAL A 124 -3.74 10.70 2.61
C VAL A 124 -2.99 9.55 3.28
N ASP A 125 -3.64 8.41 3.45
CA ASP A 125 -3.00 7.19 3.94
C ASP A 125 -2.40 6.37 2.79
N SER A 126 -3.15 6.25 1.70
CA SER A 126 -2.70 5.57 0.48
C SER A 126 -3.48 6.06 -0.73
N PHE A 127 -2.95 5.81 -1.92
CA PHE A 127 -3.66 6.03 -3.18
C PHE A 127 -3.20 5.04 -4.25
N THR A 128 -4.02 4.90 -5.29
CA THR A 128 -3.66 4.15 -6.50
C THR A 128 -3.64 5.07 -7.71
N ILE A 129 -2.75 4.78 -8.65
CA ILE A 129 -2.74 5.38 -9.99
C ILE A 129 -2.52 4.22 -10.97
N GLY A 130 -3.56 3.84 -11.75
CA GLY A 130 -3.56 2.59 -12.48
C GLY A 130 -3.33 1.40 -11.55
N ASP A 131 -2.36 0.54 -11.89
CA ASP A 131 -1.99 -0.64 -11.10
C ASP A 131 -0.97 -0.33 -9.97
N HIS A 132 -0.53 0.91 -9.85
CA HIS A 132 0.46 1.32 -8.85
C HIS A 132 -0.20 1.73 -7.55
N ILE A 133 0.26 1.15 -6.44
CA ILE A 133 -0.21 1.45 -5.09
C ILE A 133 0.84 2.30 -4.37
N PHE A 134 0.42 3.41 -3.82
CA PHE A 134 1.27 4.29 -3.03
C PHE A 134 0.77 4.35 -1.59
N ILE A 135 1.69 4.26 -0.64
CA ILE A 135 1.41 4.42 0.79
C ILE A 135 2.11 5.65 1.33
N HIS A 136 1.51 6.30 2.29
CA HIS A 136 2.12 7.44 2.97
C HIS A 136 2.97 6.96 4.14
N GLN A 137 4.29 7.14 4.03
CA GLN A 137 5.17 7.04 5.17
C GLN A 137 5.07 8.34 5.97
N LYS A 138 4.39 8.27 7.11
CA LYS A 138 4.27 9.41 8.05
C LYS A 138 5.56 9.59 8.86
N ASP A 139 5.71 10.74 9.50
CA ASP A 139 6.81 10.96 10.44
C ASP A 139 6.83 9.88 11.51
N SER A 140 7.99 9.35 11.81
CA SER A 140 8.16 8.24 12.74
C SER A 140 9.38 8.49 13.64
N LEU A 141 9.25 8.14 14.91
CA LEU A 141 10.37 8.09 15.84
C LEU A 141 11.30 6.90 15.62
N ASN A 142 10.90 5.96 14.73
CA ASN A 142 11.74 4.83 14.35
C ASN A 142 12.91 5.31 13.49
N PRO A 143 14.17 5.20 13.97
CA PRO A 143 15.34 5.71 13.24
C PRO A 143 15.62 4.93 11.94
N SER A 144 15.05 3.73 11.79
CA SER A 144 15.16 2.95 10.54
C SER A 144 14.12 3.35 9.50
N ALA A 145 13.05 4.06 9.89
CA ALA A 145 11.99 4.44 8.97
C ALA A 145 12.52 5.39 7.89
N PRO A 146 12.10 5.23 6.64
CA PRO A 146 12.44 6.17 5.59
C PRO A 146 11.74 7.51 5.86
N ARG A 147 12.27 8.58 5.23
CA ARG A 147 11.71 9.92 5.37
C ARG A 147 10.23 9.94 5.00
N ARG A 148 9.49 10.84 5.63
CA ARG A 148 8.10 11.12 5.30
C ARG A 148 7.90 11.33 3.80
N GLY A 149 6.77 10.85 3.28
CA GLY A 149 6.37 10.99 1.89
C GLY A 149 5.66 9.77 1.33
N PHE A 150 5.33 9.80 0.05
CA PHE A 150 4.66 8.69 -0.61
C PHE A 150 5.67 7.70 -1.20
N TYR A 151 5.41 6.42 -0.98
CA TYR A 151 6.23 5.31 -1.45
C TYR A 151 5.37 4.34 -2.24
N GLU A 152 5.82 3.93 -3.40
CA GLU A 152 5.18 2.87 -4.18
C GLU A 152 5.40 1.54 -3.47
N GLN A 153 4.32 0.82 -3.20
CA GLN A 153 4.34 -0.51 -2.58
C GLN A 153 4.40 -1.58 -3.67
N LEU A 154 5.61 -2.07 -3.94
CA LEU A 154 5.85 -3.08 -4.96
C LEU A 154 5.42 -4.47 -4.52
N TYR A 155 5.45 -4.74 -3.22
CA TYR A 155 5.04 -6.02 -2.63
C TYR A 155 4.56 -5.83 -1.20
N LYS A 156 3.56 -6.61 -0.80
CA LYS A 156 3.03 -6.65 0.57
C LYS A 156 2.79 -8.10 1.00
N GLY A 157 3.49 -8.55 2.03
CA GLY A 157 3.36 -9.86 2.67
C GLY A 157 4.00 -9.82 4.05
N GLN A 158 4.67 -10.88 4.48
CA GLN A 158 5.45 -10.92 5.73
C GLN A 158 6.55 -9.85 5.73
N ILE A 159 7.08 -9.57 4.55
CA ILE A 159 7.89 -8.39 4.30
C ILE A 159 7.23 -7.53 3.24
N SER A 160 7.42 -6.21 3.32
CA SER A 160 6.95 -5.30 2.27
C SER A 160 8.13 -4.70 1.54
N VAL A 161 7.98 -4.52 0.22
CA VAL A 161 8.96 -3.83 -0.63
C VAL A 161 8.41 -2.47 -1.00
N LEU A 162 9.14 -1.43 -0.66
CA LEU A 162 8.78 -0.04 -0.93
C LEU A 162 9.81 0.59 -1.86
N LYS A 163 9.32 1.41 -2.80
CA LYS A 163 10.13 2.18 -3.73
C LYS A 163 9.81 3.67 -3.58
N LYS A 164 10.83 4.49 -3.47
CA LYS A 164 10.72 5.95 -3.60
C LYS A 164 11.40 6.36 -4.89
N ASN A 165 10.64 6.93 -5.79
CA ASN A 165 11.18 7.66 -6.92
C ASN A 165 11.05 9.16 -6.58
N LYS A 166 12.18 9.82 -6.38
CA LYS A 166 12.25 11.25 -6.10
C LYS A 166 12.68 11.97 -7.35
N LYS A 167 11.91 12.97 -7.77
CA LYS A 167 12.28 13.89 -8.85
C LYS A 167 12.73 15.23 -8.26
N VAL A 168 13.70 15.84 -8.90
CA VAL A 168 14.26 17.16 -8.52
C VAL A 168 14.42 17.98 -9.78
N ILE A 169 14.08 19.25 -9.72
CA ILE A 169 14.34 20.19 -10.82
C ILE A 169 15.73 20.78 -10.60
N HIS A 170 16.55 20.67 -11.62
CA HIS A 170 17.87 21.29 -11.71
C HIS A 170 17.83 22.44 -12.71
N GLU A 171 18.64 23.46 -12.45
CA GLU A 171 18.82 24.60 -13.32
C GLU A 171 20.26 24.61 -13.84
N ASP A 172 20.40 24.75 -15.14
CA ASP A 172 21.68 24.92 -15.82
C ASP A 172 21.70 26.29 -16.47
N LEU A 173 22.72 27.11 -16.11
CA LEU A 173 22.91 28.45 -16.63
C LEU A 173 23.71 28.38 -17.93
N GLN A 174 23.06 28.66 -19.04
CA GLN A 174 23.67 28.71 -20.36
C GLN A 174 23.71 30.16 -20.87
N LEU A 175 24.58 30.43 -21.86
CA LEU A 175 24.62 31.75 -22.51
C LEU A 175 23.29 32.17 -23.12
N SER A 176 22.44 31.18 -23.49
CA SER A 176 21.09 31.39 -24.05
C SER A 176 20.01 31.55 -22.99
N GLY A 177 20.33 31.47 -21.68
CA GLY A 177 19.38 31.57 -20.59
C GLY A 177 19.41 30.37 -19.63
N VAL A 178 18.44 30.30 -18.72
CA VAL A 178 18.32 29.22 -17.75
C VAL A 178 17.59 28.02 -18.38
N ARG A 179 18.24 26.87 -18.38
CA ARG A 179 17.63 25.59 -18.78
C ARG A 179 17.26 24.79 -17.54
N GLN A 180 16.00 24.37 -17.45
CA GLN A 180 15.51 23.54 -16.33
C GLN A 180 15.22 22.13 -16.82
N PHE A 181 15.67 21.13 -16.07
CA PHE A 181 15.47 19.71 -16.36
C PHE A 181 15.18 18.93 -15.09
N ILE A 182 14.56 17.75 -15.27
CA ILE A 182 14.26 16.82 -14.18
C ILE A 182 15.37 15.80 -14.06
N ASP A 183 15.90 15.66 -12.85
CA ASP A 183 16.66 14.49 -12.43
C ASP A 183 15.80 13.59 -11.53
N SER A 184 16.04 12.27 -11.59
CA SER A 184 15.30 11.30 -10.79
C SER A 184 16.23 10.32 -10.11
N SER A 185 15.90 10.00 -8.86
CA SER A 185 16.63 9.02 -8.05
C SER A 185 15.69 7.98 -7.46
N LEU A 186 16.12 6.72 -7.50
CA LEU A 186 15.38 5.57 -6.98
C LEU A 186 16.00 5.10 -5.67
N SER A 187 15.16 4.85 -4.69
CA SER A 187 15.53 4.22 -3.42
C SER A 187 14.56 3.11 -3.09
N TYR A 188 15.08 1.98 -2.61
CA TYR A 188 14.28 0.81 -2.26
C TYR A 188 14.45 0.47 -0.79
N TYR A 189 13.37 -0.01 -0.19
CA TYR A 189 13.34 -0.41 1.22
C TYR A 189 12.62 -1.75 1.34
N ILE A 190 13.12 -2.59 2.25
CA ILE A 190 12.38 -3.74 2.77
C ILE A 190 11.93 -3.37 4.18
N LYS A 191 10.62 -3.47 4.44
CA LYS A 191 10.05 -3.42 5.79
C LYS A 191 9.85 -4.85 6.27
N LYS A 192 10.44 -5.19 7.43
CA LYS A 192 10.29 -6.47 8.11
C LYS A 192 9.92 -6.21 9.57
N GLY A 193 8.69 -6.56 9.95
CA GLY A 193 8.11 -6.06 11.20
C GLY A 193 8.11 -4.53 11.21
N ASP A 194 8.67 -3.94 12.27
CA ASP A 194 8.79 -2.48 12.39
C ASP A 194 10.12 -1.92 11.88
N THR A 195 11.00 -2.77 11.37
CA THR A 195 12.32 -2.33 10.91
C THR A 195 12.34 -2.14 9.40
N TYR A 196 12.94 -1.04 8.96
CA TYR A 196 13.16 -0.73 7.55
C TYR A 196 14.64 -0.89 7.20
N TYR A 197 14.89 -1.49 6.06
CA TYR A 197 16.23 -1.70 5.50
C TYR A 197 16.32 -1.02 4.16
N SER A 198 17.24 -0.07 4.01
CA SER A 198 17.55 0.52 2.70
C SER A 198 18.34 -0.49 1.85
N ILE A 199 17.86 -0.75 0.64
CA ILE A 199 18.40 -1.78 -0.25
C ILE A 199 18.94 -1.14 -1.52
N GLY A 200 20.25 -1.15 -1.68
CA GLY A 200 20.92 -0.69 -2.89
C GLY A 200 21.76 -1.77 -3.60
N ASN A 201 22.00 -2.89 -2.92
CA ASN A 201 22.85 -3.97 -3.46
C ASN A 201 22.61 -5.30 -2.75
N LYS A 202 23.33 -6.35 -3.21
CA LYS A 202 23.21 -7.70 -2.64
C LYS A 202 23.58 -7.77 -1.16
N ARG A 203 24.57 -6.95 -0.70
CA ARG A 203 25.00 -6.96 0.70
C ARG A 203 23.91 -6.43 1.62
N SER A 204 23.29 -5.31 1.26
CA SER A 204 22.16 -4.75 2.03
C SER A 204 20.93 -5.68 2.01
N LEU A 205 20.65 -6.35 0.88
CA LEU A 205 19.59 -7.36 0.79
C LEU A 205 19.87 -8.55 1.72
N SER A 206 21.10 -9.09 1.71
CA SER A 206 21.47 -10.19 2.61
C SER A 206 21.46 -9.79 4.09
N HIS A 207 21.72 -8.52 4.39
CA HIS A 207 21.63 -7.99 5.75
C HIS A 207 20.18 -7.89 6.21
N ALA A 208 19.26 -7.41 5.36
CA ALA A 208 17.84 -7.32 5.66
C ALA A 208 17.21 -8.70 5.96
N LEU A 209 17.66 -9.74 5.22
CA LEU A 209 17.19 -11.12 5.32
C LEU A 209 18.25 -12.06 5.93
N LYS A 210 18.96 -11.58 6.97
CA LYS A 210 20.08 -12.32 7.60
C LYS A 210 19.65 -13.69 8.15
N ASP A 211 18.42 -13.82 8.59
CA ASP A 211 17.80 -15.06 9.09
C ASP A 211 17.70 -16.15 8.01
N ARG A 212 17.64 -15.79 6.73
CA ARG A 212 17.56 -16.69 5.57
C ARG A 212 18.68 -16.47 4.55
N SER A 213 19.80 -15.92 4.97
CA SER A 213 20.90 -15.47 4.09
C SER A 213 21.47 -16.59 3.20
N LYS A 214 21.60 -17.83 3.72
CA LYS A 214 22.08 -18.99 2.96
C LYS A 214 21.10 -19.38 1.86
N ASP A 215 19.81 -19.46 2.22
CA ASP A 215 18.74 -19.83 1.30
C ASP A 215 18.50 -18.75 0.24
N LEU A 216 18.60 -17.47 0.63
CA LEU A 216 18.56 -16.34 -0.27
C LEU A 216 19.64 -16.45 -1.37
N ASN A 217 20.88 -16.77 -0.99
CA ASN A 217 21.96 -16.90 -1.96
C ASN A 217 21.73 -18.08 -2.92
N LYS A 218 21.13 -19.17 -2.46
CA LYS A 218 20.73 -20.30 -3.30
C LYS A 218 19.61 -19.89 -4.24
N PHE A 219 18.57 -19.24 -3.74
CA PHE A 219 17.43 -18.73 -4.52
C PHE A 219 17.89 -17.78 -5.65
N LEU A 220 18.72 -16.79 -5.32
CA LEU A 220 19.24 -15.83 -6.30
C LEU A 220 20.02 -16.52 -7.43
N ARG A 221 20.83 -17.55 -7.11
CA ARG A 221 21.58 -18.31 -8.11
C ARG A 221 20.69 -19.18 -8.97
N GLN A 222 19.77 -19.93 -8.37
CA GLN A 222 18.84 -20.82 -9.08
C GLN A 222 17.96 -20.07 -10.07
N ASN A 223 17.48 -18.88 -9.67
CA ASN A 223 16.62 -18.04 -10.52
C ASN A 223 17.40 -17.04 -11.39
N LYS A 224 18.74 -17.13 -11.41
CA LYS A 224 19.63 -16.27 -12.20
C LYS A 224 19.39 -14.76 -11.96
N LEU A 225 18.95 -14.39 -10.73
CA LEU A 225 18.63 -13.02 -10.37
C LEU A 225 19.90 -12.20 -10.15
N LYS A 226 20.01 -11.07 -10.85
CA LYS A 226 21.16 -10.17 -10.79
C LYS A 226 20.74 -8.88 -10.09
N VAL A 227 20.86 -8.82 -8.77
CA VAL A 227 20.49 -7.68 -7.90
C VAL A 227 20.97 -6.33 -8.48
N ARG A 228 22.17 -6.27 -9.06
CA ARG A 228 22.77 -5.05 -9.59
C ARG A 228 22.17 -4.60 -10.93
N LYS A 229 21.60 -5.52 -11.73
CA LYS A 229 21.05 -5.21 -13.06
C LYS A 229 19.55 -4.86 -13.00
N ASP A 230 18.82 -5.53 -12.12
CA ASP A 230 17.37 -5.41 -12.00
C ASP A 230 16.99 -5.59 -10.53
N LEU A 231 17.21 -4.51 -9.78
CA LEU A 231 16.97 -4.52 -8.33
C LEU A 231 15.49 -4.67 -8.02
N GLU A 232 14.63 -3.93 -8.72
CA GLU A 232 13.18 -3.90 -8.47
C GLU A 232 12.53 -5.28 -8.63
N ASN A 233 12.68 -5.91 -9.79
CA ASN A 233 12.15 -7.24 -10.06
C ASN A 233 12.77 -8.30 -9.12
N THR A 234 14.07 -8.15 -8.79
CA THR A 234 14.73 -9.03 -7.83
C THR A 234 14.07 -8.92 -6.45
N LEU A 235 13.79 -7.71 -5.97
CA LEU A 235 13.16 -7.49 -4.67
C LEU A 235 11.76 -8.08 -4.59
N ILE A 236 10.96 -7.89 -5.64
CA ILE A 236 9.60 -8.46 -5.72
C ILE A 236 9.66 -10.00 -5.63
N LYS A 237 10.54 -10.63 -6.45
CA LYS A 237 10.69 -12.09 -6.45
C LYS A 237 11.24 -12.65 -5.13
N VAL A 238 12.19 -11.93 -4.51
CA VAL A 238 12.74 -12.31 -3.21
C VAL A 238 11.68 -12.19 -2.11
N ALA A 239 10.83 -11.17 -2.15
CA ALA A 239 9.77 -11.01 -1.17
C ALA A 239 8.72 -12.12 -1.29
N ALA A 240 8.28 -12.44 -2.50
CA ALA A 240 7.37 -13.54 -2.76
C ALA A 240 7.96 -14.91 -2.35
N TRP A 241 9.25 -15.13 -2.63
CA TRP A 241 9.96 -16.33 -2.17
C TRP A 241 10.04 -16.40 -0.63
N TYR A 242 10.34 -15.28 0.02
CA TYR A 242 10.44 -15.20 1.48
C TYR A 242 9.12 -15.56 2.17
N ASP A 243 8.00 -15.11 1.63
CA ASP A 243 6.67 -15.45 2.12
C ASP A 243 6.35 -16.94 1.95
N GLY A 244 6.76 -17.52 0.82
CA GLY A 244 6.56 -18.96 0.55
C GLY A 244 7.36 -19.93 1.43
N LEU A 245 8.34 -19.43 2.21
CA LEU A 245 9.12 -20.28 3.12
C LEU A 245 8.37 -20.64 4.42
N ASN A 246 7.28 -19.96 4.73
CA ASN A 246 6.57 -20.06 6.00
C ASN A 246 5.13 -20.60 5.84
N HIS A 247 4.86 -21.21 4.67
CA HIS A 247 3.61 -21.92 4.38
C HIS A 247 3.88 -23.45 4.35
#